data_e81fcfc859f81e9a57ba722c69132ef9
#
_entry.id   e81fcfc859f81e9a57ba722c69132ef9
#
_cell.length_a   1.000
_cell.length_b   1.000
_cell.length_c   1.000
_cell.angle_alpha   90.00
_cell.angle_beta   90.00
_cell.angle_gamma   90.00
#
_symmetry.space_group_name_H-M   'P 1'
#
loop_
_entity.id
_entity.type
_entity.pdbx_description
1 polymer ?
#
loop_
_entity_poly.entity_id
_entity_poly.type
_entity_poly.pdbx_seq_one_letter_code
_entity_poly.pdbx_strand_id
1 'polypeptide(L)'
;SGLYKISREDIRRFKEAWAHFDPDGTGYISKEHFPRLLGELSGVFEMRIYDGEFTVNSILEKCQINNPRNSVVSFAPEHSSGEREIDIKKLASIIDRIPVATIRARRQRLNAFYEEVLVSADPKLGINFTRCLLTLAHYKVINDSKSLRYVIPRSVIL
;
A
#
# COMPACT_ATOMS: atom_id res chain seq x y z
N SER A 1 7.26 -16.67 20.00
CA SER A 1 7.62 -15.26 19.92
C SER A 1 6.83 -14.64 18.76
N GLY A 2 6.09 -13.59 19.00
CA GLY A 2 5.32 -12.91 17.99
C GLY A 2 6.13 -12.00 17.07
N LEU A 3 7.44 -12.23 16.95
CA LEU A 3 8.30 -11.43 16.10
C LEU A 3 8.22 -11.94 14.67
N TYR A 4 7.91 -11.04 13.76
CA TYR A 4 7.84 -11.33 12.35
C TYR A 4 9.25 -11.56 11.81
N LYS A 5 9.46 -12.70 11.17
CA LYS A 5 10.74 -13.00 10.53
C LYS A 5 10.64 -12.79 9.04
N ILE A 6 11.61 -12.07 8.50
CA ILE A 6 11.76 -11.89 7.06
C ILE A 6 12.48 -13.12 6.52
N SER A 7 11.84 -13.83 5.60
CA SER A 7 12.39 -15.03 5.01
C SER A 7 13.26 -14.71 3.78
N ARG A 8 14.04 -15.70 3.34
CA ARG A 8 14.78 -15.60 2.08
C ARG A 8 13.84 -15.41 0.90
N GLU A 9 12.66 -16.02 0.96
CA GLU A 9 11.63 -15.89 -0.08
C GLU A 9 11.10 -14.45 -0.16
N ASP A 10 10.91 -13.80 0.98
CA ASP A 10 10.49 -12.40 1.01
C ASP A 10 11.52 -11.51 0.32
N ILE A 11 12.80 -11.73 0.60
CA ILE A 11 13.89 -10.98 -0.02
C ILE A 11 13.96 -11.27 -1.52
N ARG A 12 13.77 -12.52 -1.92
CA ARG A 12 13.75 -12.92 -3.33
C ARG A 12 12.65 -12.17 -4.10
N ARG A 13 11.45 -12.12 -3.53
CA ARG A 13 10.32 -11.40 -4.12
C ARG A 13 10.60 -9.91 -4.23
N PHE A 14 11.22 -9.33 -3.23
CA PHE A 14 11.63 -7.93 -3.28
C PHE A 14 12.65 -7.70 -4.40
N LYS A 15 13.63 -8.58 -4.55
CA LYS A 15 14.61 -8.50 -5.64
C LYS A 15 13.96 -8.58 -7.01
N GLU A 16 12.96 -9.46 -7.18
CA GLU A 16 12.22 -9.56 -8.43
C GLU A 16 11.46 -8.29 -8.78
N ALA A 17 10.76 -7.71 -7.80
CA ALA A 17 10.05 -6.45 -8.00
C ALA A 17 11.03 -5.33 -8.35
N TRP A 18 12.14 -5.25 -7.62
CA TRP A 18 13.19 -4.26 -7.87
C TRP A 18 13.77 -4.37 -9.29
N ALA A 19 14.00 -5.59 -9.77
CA ALA A 19 14.58 -5.84 -11.08
C ALA A 19 13.75 -5.28 -12.24
N HIS A 20 12.45 -5.14 -12.08
CA HIS A 20 11.60 -4.50 -13.09
C HIS A 20 11.97 -3.04 -13.32
N PHE A 21 12.53 -2.37 -12.33
CA PHE A 21 12.91 -0.95 -12.38
C PHE A 21 14.42 -0.73 -12.49
N ASP A 22 15.20 -1.80 -12.32
CA ASP A 22 16.66 -1.79 -12.36
C ASP A 22 17.16 -3.01 -13.15
N PRO A 23 16.79 -3.11 -14.44
CA PRO A 23 17.11 -4.30 -15.24
C PRO A 23 18.62 -4.51 -15.41
N ASP A 24 19.41 -3.43 -15.34
CA ASP A 24 20.87 -3.52 -15.49
C ASP A 24 21.60 -3.86 -14.19
N GLY A 25 20.87 -4.02 -13.09
CA GLY A 25 21.47 -4.40 -11.81
C GLY A 25 22.38 -3.34 -11.21
N THR A 26 22.04 -2.06 -11.37
CA THR A 26 22.87 -0.95 -10.86
C THR A 26 22.80 -0.82 -9.34
N GLY A 27 21.77 -1.35 -8.71
CA GLY A 27 21.49 -1.18 -7.30
C GLY A 27 20.73 0.09 -6.97
N TYR A 28 20.27 0.82 -7.99
CA TYR A 28 19.55 2.08 -7.83
C TYR A 28 18.33 2.14 -8.74
N ILE A 29 17.28 2.77 -8.26
CA ILE A 29 16.11 3.14 -9.08
C ILE A 29 15.85 4.63 -8.91
N SER A 30 15.24 5.25 -9.93
CA SER A 30 14.87 6.65 -9.83
C SER A 30 13.74 6.85 -8.83
N LYS A 31 13.69 8.03 -8.22
CA LYS A 31 12.62 8.40 -7.28
C LYS A 31 11.22 8.29 -7.92
N GLU A 32 11.14 8.53 -9.21
CA GLU A 32 9.89 8.49 -9.97
C GLU A 32 9.28 7.08 -10.04
N HIS A 33 10.13 6.05 -10.00
CA HIS A 33 9.69 4.66 -10.04
C HIS A 33 9.25 4.12 -8.68
N PHE A 34 9.56 4.82 -7.61
CA PHE A 34 9.32 4.30 -6.25
C PHE A 34 7.85 3.97 -5.96
N PRO A 35 6.88 4.83 -6.30
CA PRO A 35 5.47 4.47 -6.07
C PRO A 35 5.06 3.19 -6.79
N ARG A 36 5.55 2.97 -7.99
CA ARG A 36 5.25 1.77 -8.77
C ARG A 36 5.91 0.53 -8.16
N LEU A 37 7.13 0.66 -7.68
CA LEU A 37 7.79 -0.42 -6.95
C LEU A 37 6.97 -0.83 -5.73
N LEU A 38 6.53 0.14 -4.93
CA LEU A 38 5.70 -0.14 -3.75
C LEU A 38 4.42 -0.88 -4.11
N GLY A 39 3.82 -0.56 -5.25
CA GLY A 39 2.62 -1.23 -5.75
C GLY A 39 2.85 -2.69 -6.17
N GLU A 40 4.09 -3.08 -6.46
CA GLU A 40 4.44 -4.46 -6.83
C GLU A 40 4.85 -5.34 -5.64
N LEU A 41 5.05 -4.75 -4.46
CA LEU A 41 5.48 -5.50 -3.30
C LEU A 41 4.34 -6.39 -2.78
N SER A 42 4.70 -7.59 -2.34
CA SER A 42 3.75 -8.59 -1.84
C SER A 42 4.27 -9.24 -0.56
N GLY A 43 3.41 -10.00 0.10
CA GLY A 43 3.78 -10.69 1.32
C GLY A 43 4.08 -9.73 2.46
N VAL A 44 5.15 -9.99 3.21
CA VAL A 44 5.51 -9.18 4.37
C VAL A 44 5.82 -7.72 4.01
N PHE A 45 6.35 -7.48 2.82
CA PHE A 45 6.76 -6.14 2.40
C PHE A 45 5.61 -5.33 1.79
N GLU A 46 4.43 -5.90 1.65
CA GLU A 46 3.28 -5.18 1.15
C GLU A 46 2.88 -4.04 2.10
N MET A 47 2.78 -2.82 1.56
CA MET A 47 2.36 -1.64 2.31
C MET A 47 0.89 -1.36 2.01
N ARG A 48 0.00 -2.17 2.61
CA ARG A 48 -1.44 -2.09 2.37
C ARG A 48 -2.07 -1.00 3.24
N ILE A 49 -2.81 -0.08 2.61
CA ILE A 49 -3.61 0.93 3.30
C ILE A 49 -5.01 0.40 3.58
N TYR A 50 -5.67 -0.16 2.56
CA TYR A 50 -7.04 -0.67 2.65
C TYR A 50 -7.03 -2.19 2.74
N ASP A 51 -7.91 -2.75 3.55
CA ASP A 51 -8.21 -4.16 3.46
C ASP A 51 -8.92 -4.44 2.12
N GLY A 52 -8.77 -5.66 1.59
CA GLY A 52 -9.24 -6.00 0.26
C GLY A 52 -10.71 -5.67 0.01
N GLU A 53 -11.55 -5.83 1.02
CA GLU A 53 -12.99 -5.53 0.92
C GLU A 53 -13.29 -4.04 0.78
N PHE A 54 -12.37 -3.17 1.21
CA PHE A 54 -12.54 -1.72 1.18
C PHE A 54 -11.74 -1.01 0.08
N THR A 55 -11.16 -1.74 -0.85
CA THR A 55 -10.55 -1.11 -2.03
C THR A 55 -11.65 -0.51 -2.91
N VAL A 56 -11.30 0.55 -3.66
CA VAL A 56 -12.27 1.21 -4.54
C VAL A 56 -12.89 0.20 -5.51
N ASN A 57 -12.06 -0.64 -6.13
CA ASN A 57 -12.56 -1.63 -7.09
C ASN A 57 -13.49 -2.65 -6.44
N SER A 58 -13.16 -3.13 -5.25
CA SER A 58 -14.00 -4.09 -4.52
C SER A 58 -15.35 -3.49 -4.14
N ILE A 59 -15.35 -2.24 -3.67
CA ILE A 59 -16.59 -1.53 -3.31
C ILE A 59 -17.46 -1.32 -4.55
N LEU A 60 -16.86 -0.85 -5.65
CA LEU A 60 -17.60 -0.64 -6.89
C LEU A 60 -18.23 -1.94 -7.40
N GLU A 61 -17.47 -3.03 -7.38
CA GLU A 61 -17.97 -4.34 -7.80
C GLU A 61 -19.16 -4.79 -6.98
N LYS A 62 -19.12 -4.62 -5.66
CA LYS A 62 -20.22 -4.99 -4.76
C LYS A 62 -21.45 -4.12 -4.93
N CYS A 63 -21.28 -2.85 -5.29
CA CYS A 63 -22.36 -1.89 -5.42
C CYS A 63 -22.95 -1.82 -6.83
N GLN A 64 -22.35 -2.51 -7.81
CA GLN A 64 -22.89 -2.55 -9.17
C GLN A 64 -24.22 -3.29 -9.21
N ILE A 65 -25.16 -2.71 -9.93
CA ILE A 65 -26.46 -3.32 -10.16
C ILE A 65 -26.45 -3.95 -11.55
N ASN A 66 -26.59 -5.28 -11.58
CA ASN A 66 -26.60 -6.03 -12.84
C ASN A 66 -27.96 -5.99 -13.54
N ASN A 67 -29.00 -5.58 -12.82
CA ASN A 67 -30.35 -5.50 -13.36
C ASN A 67 -30.86 -4.05 -13.31
N PRO A 68 -31.00 -3.37 -14.47
CA PRO A 68 -31.42 -1.97 -14.50
C PRO A 68 -32.82 -1.71 -13.94
N ARG A 69 -33.65 -2.74 -13.79
CA ARG A 69 -35.00 -2.59 -13.21
C ARG A 69 -35.02 -2.32 -11.71
N ASN A 70 -33.94 -2.64 -11.01
CA ASN A 70 -33.82 -2.46 -9.58
C ASN A 70 -32.91 -1.29 -9.21
N SER A 71 -32.49 -0.50 -10.16
CA SER A 71 -31.59 0.60 -9.91
C SER A 71 -32.30 1.75 -9.22
N VAL A 72 -31.65 2.29 -8.19
CA VAL A 72 -32.22 3.39 -7.40
C VAL A 72 -31.73 4.74 -7.91
N VAL A 73 -30.48 4.81 -8.41
CA VAL A 73 -29.89 6.04 -8.94
C VAL A 73 -28.93 5.70 -10.06
N SER A 74 -29.06 6.41 -11.20
CA SER A 74 -28.11 6.35 -12.30
C SER A 74 -27.26 7.60 -12.29
N PHE A 75 -25.94 7.45 -12.30
CA PHE A 75 -24.99 8.55 -12.44
C PHE A 75 -24.51 8.74 -13.87
N ALA A 76 -24.89 7.84 -14.77
CA ALA A 76 -24.52 7.94 -16.16
C ALA A 76 -25.37 8.95 -16.89
N PRO A 77 -24.82 9.81 -17.77
CA PRO A 77 -25.64 10.56 -18.73
C PRO A 77 -26.39 9.58 -19.63
N GLU A 78 -27.62 9.93 -20.02
CA GLU A 78 -28.54 9.06 -20.76
C GLU A 78 -27.96 8.44 -22.03
N HIS A 79 -26.80 8.89 -22.48
CA HIS A 79 -26.15 8.44 -23.72
C HIS A 79 -24.82 7.70 -23.53
N SER A 80 -24.37 7.43 -22.30
CA SER A 80 -23.16 6.65 -22.10
C SER A 80 -23.50 5.15 -22.04
N SER A 81 -23.32 4.50 -23.16
CA SER A 81 -23.42 3.06 -23.21
C SER A 81 -22.22 2.44 -22.47
N GLY A 82 -22.40 1.95 -21.26
CA GLY A 82 -21.40 1.19 -20.56
C GLY A 82 -21.17 1.51 -19.09
N GLU A 83 -21.73 2.59 -18.57
CA GLU A 83 -21.65 2.84 -17.12
C GLU A 83 -22.69 2.03 -16.39
N ARG A 84 -22.25 1.27 -15.41
CA ARG A 84 -23.11 0.45 -14.58
C ARG A 84 -23.73 1.31 -13.48
N GLU A 85 -24.99 1.08 -13.22
CA GLU A 85 -25.69 1.75 -12.13
C GLU A 85 -25.14 1.29 -10.78
N ILE A 86 -25.15 2.19 -9.81
CA ILE A 86 -24.60 1.95 -8.47
C ILE A 86 -25.73 2.00 -7.44
N ASP A 87 -25.75 0.99 -6.55
CA ASP A 87 -26.64 0.93 -5.41
C ASP A 87 -26.11 1.86 -4.31
N ILE A 88 -26.75 3.03 -4.17
CA ILE A 88 -26.30 4.06 -3.23
C ILE A 88 -26.51 3.65 -1.77
N LYS A 89 -27.58 2.92 -1.46
CA LYS A 89 -27.80 2.44 -0.09
C LYS A 89 -26.70 1.47 0.34
N LYS A 90 -26.36 0.57 -0.55
CA LYS A 90 -25.28 -0.40 -0.31
C LYS A 90 -23.94 0.29 -0.18
N LEU A 91 -23.67 1.26 -1.06
CA LEU A 91 -22.45 2.08 -1.00
C LEU A 91 -22.34 2.80 0.34
N ALA A 92 -23.39 3.49 0.78
CA ALA A 92 -23.41 4.18 2.06
C ALA A 92 -23.15 3.23 3.23
N SER A 93 -23.77 2.04 3.21
CA SER A 93 -23.58 1.01 4.23
C SER A 93 -22.12 0.53 4.29
N ILE A 94 -21.48 0.36 3.15
CA ILE A 94 -20.08 -0.06 3.10
C ILE A 94 -19.16 1.07 3.61
N ILE A 95 -19.43 2.31 3.19
CA ILE A 95 -18.65 3.48 3.64
C ILE A 95 -18.72 3.62 5.17
N ASP A 96 -19.86 3.39 5.77
CA ASP A 96 -20.04 3.47 7.23
C ASP A 96 -19.22 2.42 7.98
N ARG A 97 -18.87 1.31 7.33
CA ARG A 97 -18.07 0.25 7.95
C ARG A 97 -16.57 0.41 7.75
N ILE A 98 -16.14 1.39 6.96
CA ILE A 98 -14.71 1.61 6.71
C ILE A 98 -14.01 1.98 8.03
N PRO A 99 -12.94 1.24 8.41
CA PRO A 99 -12.22 1.52 9.66
C PRO A 99 -11.30 2.73 9.48
N VAL A 100 -11.86 3.93 9.57
CA VAL A 100 -11.18 5.19 9.25
C VAL A 100 -9.89 5.39 10.07
N ALA A 101 -9.93 5.10 11.37
CA ALA A 101 -8.76 5.26 12.23
C ALA A 101 -7.60 4.36 11.81
N THR A 102 -7.92 3.10 11.47
CA THR A 102 -6.92 2.13 11.00
C THR A 102 -6.31 2.56 9.67
N ILE A 103 -7.16 3.01 8.74
CA ILE A 103 -6.69 3.46 7.42
C ILE A 103 -5.82 4.70 7.55
N ARG A 104 -6.22 5.64 8.40
CA ARG A 104 -5.42 6.84 8.66
C ARG A 104 -4.05 6.50 9.24
N ALA A 105 -4.00 5.57 10.20
CA ALA A 105 -2.74 5.13 10.79
C ALA A 105 -1.83 4.45 9.75
N ARG A 106 -2.40 3.58 8.92
CA ARG A 106 -1.65 2.91 7.85
C ARG A 106 -1.10 3.91 6.83
N ARG A 107 -1.89 4.91 6.47
CA ARG A 107 -1.48 5.96 5.53
C ARG A 107 -0.37 6.82 6.11
N GLN A 108 -0.45 7.20 7.37
CA GLN A 108 0.60 7.94 8.05
C GLN A 108 1.92 7.16 8.07
N ARG A 109 1.83 5.85 8.33
CA ARG A 109 2.97 4.95 8.35
C ARG A 109 3.62 4.83 6.96
N LEU A 110 2.80 4.65 5.94
CA LEU A 110 3.29 4.60 4.56
C LEU A 110 3.97 5.90 4.16
N ASN A 111 3.37 7.03 4.49
CA ASN A 111 3.94 8.34 4.18
C ASN A 111 5.28 8.56 4.90
N ALA A 112 5.38 8.17 6.17
CA ALA A 112 6.64 8.27 6.91
C ALA A 112 7.74 7.43 6.27
N PHE A 113 7.44 6.21 5.90
CA PHE A 113 8.35 5.32 5.19
C PHE A 113 8.79 5.94 3.85
N TYR A 114 7.83 6.38 3.07
CA TYR A 114 8.06 6.97 1.76
C TYR A 114 9.01 8.18 1.85
N GLU A 115 8.75 9.09 2.78
CA GLU A 115 9.58 10.27 2.99
C GLU A 115 11.00 9.89 3.43
N GLU A 116 11.13 8.93 4.33
CA GLU A 116 12.45 8.50 4.80
C GLU A 116 13.30 7.96 3.66
N VAL A 117 12.73 7.14 2.81
CA VAL A 117 13.44 6.59 1.65
C VAL A 117 13.83 7.70 0.68
N LEU A 118 12.93 8.63 0.38
CA LEU A 118 13.21 9.72 -0.54
C LEU A 118 14.28 10.68 -0.02
N VAL A 119 14.25 10.99 1.28
CA VAL A 119 15.26 11.87 1.89
C VAL A 119 16.65 11.24 1.85
N SER A 120 16.73 9.92 2.01
CA SER A 120 18.01 9.21 1.99
C SER A 120 18.51 8.85 0.58
N ALA A 121 17.73 9.15 -0.46
CA ALA A 121 18.11 8.84 -1.82
C ALA A 121 19.28 9.70 -2.30
N ASP A 122 20.12 9.11 -3.14
CA ASP A 122 21.21 9.84 -3.78
C ASP A 122 20.61 10.82 -4.81
N PRO A 123 21.08 12.09 -4.82
CA PRO A 123 20.53 13.08 -5.75
C PRO A 123 20.69 12.74 -7.23
N LYS A 124 21.72 11.98 -7.58
CA LYS A 124 22.01 11.61 -8.98
C LYS A 124 21.56 10.19 -9.30
N LEU A 125 21.86 9.25 -8.40
CA LEU A 125 21.63 7.82 -8.65
C LEU A 125 20.21 7.37 -8.29
N GLY A 126 19.59 8.04 -7.32
CA GLY A 126 18.26 7.68 -6.86
C GLY A 126 18.27 6.83 -5.59
N ILE A 127 17.35 5.89 -5.50
CA ILE A 127 17.12 5.07 -4.32
C ILE A 127 17.98 3.82 -4.37
N ASN A 128 18.76 3.60 -3.30
CA ASN A 128 19.64 2.44 -3.18
C ASN A 128 18.85 1.19 -2.74
N PHE A 129 19.13 0.06 -3.38
CA PHE A 129 18.46 -1.23 -3.11
C PHE A 129 18.57 -1.65 -1.64
N THR A 130 19.79 -1.71 -1.12
CA THR A 130 20.04 -2.19 0.25
C THR A 130 19.40 -1.29 1.27
N ARG A 131 19.53 0.02 1.10
CA ARG A 131 18.94 1.01 2.01
C ARG A 131 17.42 0.95 2.00
N CYS A 132 16.82 0.81 0.83
CA CYS A 132 15.37 0.66 0.71
C CYS A 132 14.87 -0.61 1.40
N LEU A 133 15.53 -1.74 1.14
CA LEU A 133 15.16 -3.01 1.76
C LEU A 133 15.27 -2.95 3.29
N LEU A 134 16.37 -2.41 3.80
CA LEU A 134 16.58 -2.30 5.25
C LEU A 134 15.54 -1.36 5.90
N THR A 135 15.27 -0.23 5.27
CA THR A 135 14.26 0.72 5.77
C THR A 135 12.87 0.08 5.79
N LEU A 136 12.52 -0.63 4.73
CA LEU A 136 11.24 -1.35 4.62
C LEU A 136 11.13 -2.44 5.69
N ALA A 137 12.18 -3.24 5.86
CA ALA A 137 12.23 -4.28 6.87
C ALA A 137 12.05 -3.70 8.28
N HIS A 138 12.72 -2.58 8.56
CA HIS A 138 12.63 -1.89 9.82
C HIS A 138 11.19 -1.42 10.12
N TYR A 139 10.55 -0.79 9.16
CA TYR A 139 9.17 -0.35 9.30
C TYR A 139 8.21 -1.52 9.54
N LYS A 140 8.39 -2.61 8.80
CA LYS A 140 7.50 -3.78 8.94
C LYS A 140 7.70 -4.48 10.28
N VAL A 141 8.92 -4.68 10.73
CA VAL A 141 9.21 -5.33 12.02
C VAL A 141 8.69 -4.48 13.18
N ILE A 142 9.00 -3.18 13.21
CA ILE A 142 8.57 -2.29 14.30
C ILE A 142 7.05 -2.14 14.32
N ASN A 143 6.43 -2.00 13.16
CA ASN A 143 5.00 -1.75 13.06
C ASN A 143 4.15 -2.98 13.38
N ASP A 144 4.65 -4.18 13.10
CA ASP A 144 3.92 -5.41 13.33
C ASP A 144 4.16 -5.98 14.74
N SER A 145 5.13 -5.44 15.48
CA SER A 145 5.41 -5.86 16.85
C SER A 145 5.07 -4.75 17.85
N LYS A 146 3.96 -4.92 18.54
CA LYS A 146 3.53 -3.97 19.57
C LYS A 146 4.53 -3.84 20.72
N SER A 147 5.26 -4.91 21.02
CA SER A 147 6.24 -4.92 22.10
C SER A 147 7.43 -4.01 21.82
N LEU A 148 7.83 -3.84 20.58
CA LEU A 148 8.97 -2.99 20.24
C LEU A 148 8.71 -1.51 20.46
N ARG A 149 7.46 -1.06 20.45
CA ARG A 149 7.11 0.35 20.71
C ARG A 149 7.49 0.80 22.10
N TYR A 150 7.56 -0.14 23.05
CA TYR A 150 7.84 0.16 24.46
C TYR A 150 9.30 -0.03 24.83
N VAL A 151 10.09 -0.64 23.96
CA VAL A 151 11.48 -1.00 24.22
C VAL A 151 12.47 0.02 23.66
N ILE A 152 12.10 0.78 22.64
CA ILE A 152 12.99 1.74 21.99
C ILE A 152 12.73 3.14 22.55
N PRO A 153 13.61 3.71 23.41
CA PRO A 153 13.48 5.08 23.87
C PRO A 153 13.61 6.06 22.69
N ARG A 154 12.91 7.18 22.77
CA ARG A 154 13.02 8.23 21.75
C ARG A 154 14.44 8.74 21.55
N SER A 155 15.24 8.74 22.61
CA SER A 155 16.65 9.16 22.55
C SER A 155 17.50 8.28 21.63
N VAL A 156 17.08 7.07 21.34
CA VAL A 156 17.80 6.14 20.46
C VAL A 156 17.39 6.31 19.01
N ILE A 157 16.20 6.85 18.75
CA ILE A 157 15.66 7.04 17.41
C ILE A 157 16.22 8.31 16.76
N LEU A 158 16.70 9.23 17.56
CA LEU A 158 17.37 10.41 17.07
C LEU A 158 18.81 10.07 16.66
#